data_6906de9da53c190e2f44cb7aa076683b
#
_entry.id   6906de9da53c190e2f44cb7aa076683b
#
_cell.length_a   1.000
_cell.length_b   1.000
_cell.length_c   1.000
_cell.angle_alpha   90.00
_cell.angle_beta   90.00
_cell.angle_gamma   90.00
#
_symmetry.space_group_name_H-M   'P 1'
#
loop_
_entity.id
_entity.type
_entity.pdbx_description
1 polymer ?
#
loop_
_entity_poly.entity_id
_entity_poly.type
_entity_poly.pdbx_seq_one_letter_code
_entity_poly.pdbx_strand_id
1 'polypeptide(L)'
;PRFFQKLFAGDNKLCHGFASKILLQGTGGGVDNKLTGQCHCGRVVFDVPASLDFSAVSRCDCSFCRRRAAVMVSCPLDSLKIQQGDDVLTLYQWNTHTAQHYFCKICGIYTFHRRRIDPLVYGVNVGCFDDIDILAFQDAPIEDGVSLSLVN
;
A
#
# COMPACT_ATOMS: atom_id res chain seq x y z
N PRO A 1 -36.88 -1.92 8.43
CA PRO A 1 -36.13 -1.87 9.66
C PRO A 1 -35.17 -0.68 9.62
N ARG A 2 -35.50 0.29 10.42
CA ARG A 2 -34.82 1.59 10.59
C ARG A 2 -33.77 1.41 11.68
N PHE A 3 -32.47 1.22 11.31
CA PHE A 3 -31.42 1.20 12.33
C PHE A 3 -30.06 1.81 11.88
N PHE A 4 -30.03 2.64 10.83
CA PHE A 4 -28.78 3.25 10.37
C PHE A 4 -28.88 4.77 10.13
N GLN A 5 -29.60 5.47 11.00
CA GLN A 5 -29.74 6.93 10.85
C GLN A 5 -29.64 7.64 12.19
N LYS A 6 -28.49 7.53 12.86
CA LYS A 6 -28.13 8.46 13.96
C LYS A 6 -26.69 8.22 14.39
N LEU A 7 -25.72 8.79 13.70
CA LEU A 7 -24.34 8.98 14.21
C LEU A 7 -23.49 9.93 13.34
N PHE A 8 -24.08 11.02 12.82
CA PHE A 8 -23.26 12.12 12.30
C PHE A 8 -23.99 13.44 12.52
N ALA A 9 -23.97 13.91 13.77
CA ALA A 9 -24.20 15.30 14.12
C ALA A 9 -23.28 15.61 15.29
N GLY A 10 -22.14 16.25 15.03
CA GLY A 10 -21.15 16.62 16.04
C GLY A 10 -20.03 17.44 15.42
N ASP A 11 -20.24 18.75 15.43
CA ASP A 11 -19.29 19.85 15.50
C ASP A 11 -17.95 19.78 14.73
N ASN A 12 -17.97 20.52 13.62
CA ASN A 12 -16.85 21.04 12.88
C ASN A 12 -16.02 22.00 13.76
N LYS A 13 -14.94 21.55 14.41
CA LYS A 13 -13.89 22.40 14.97
C LYS A 13 -12.60 22.18 14.20
N LEU A 14 -12.21 23.26 13.51
CA LEU A 14 -10.90 23.47 12.92
C LEU A 14 -9.78 22.85 13.78
N CYS A 15 -9.05 21.91 13.25
CA CYS A 15 -7.71 21.59 13.72
C CYS A 15 -6.70 22.02 12.67
N HIS A 16 -6.12 23.19 12.94
CA HIS A 16 -4.93 23.70 12.26
C HIS A 16 -3.73 22.79 12.59
N GLY A 17 -3.02 22.38 11.56
CA GLY A 17 -1.60 22.17 11.56
C GLY A 17 -1.05 21.14 12.55
N PHE A 18 -0.97 19.88 12.13
CA PHE A 18 0.02 18.97 12.68
C PHE A 18 0.85 18.41 11.50
N ALA A 19 1.96 19.11 11.25
CA ALA A 19 3.09 18.48 10.58
C ALA A 19 3.66 17.46 11.56
N SER A 20 3.15 16.23 11.51
CA SER A 20 3.72 15.13 12.28
C SER A 20 5.09 14.82 11.74
N LYS A 21 6.13 15.27 12.47
CA LYS A 21 7.49 14.80 12.31
C LYS A 21 7.50 13.29 12.44
N ILE A 22 7.82 12.61 11.35
CA ILE A 22 8.23 11.21 11.38
C ILE A 22 9.53 11.18 12.22
N LEU A 23 9.42 10.80 13.48
CA LEU A 23 10.56 10.60 14.38
C LEU A 23 11.19 9.25 14.02
N LEU A 24 12.12 9.26 13.09
CA LEU A 24 13.09 8.19 12.93
C LEU A 24 14.04 8.22 14.15
N GLN A 25 13.72 7.45 15.18
CA GLN A 25 14.66 7.21 16.29
C GLN A 25 15.69 6.20 15.83
N GLY A 26 16.76 6.69 15.18
CA GLY A 26 17.94 5.91 14.86
C GLY A 26 18.80 5.67 16.10
N THR A 27 18.84 4.45 16.60
CA THR A 27 19.95 3.97 17.41
C THR A 27 21.10 3.60 16.48
N GLY A 28 22.26 4.17 16.72
CA GLY A 28 23.42 4.21 15.85
C GLY A 28 23.91 2.83 15.33
N GLY A 29 24.13 2.82 14.04
CA GLY A 29 24.74 1.74 13.26
C GLY A 29 24.34 1.97 11.81
N GLY A 30 25.25 2.04 10.86
CA GLY A 30 25.14 2.35 9.43
C GLY A 30 23.75 2.66 8.88
N VAL A 31 23.59 3.77 8.19
CA VAL A 31 22.31 4.20 7.61
C VAL A 31 21.83 3.11 6.66
N ASP A 32 20.99 2.20 7.15
CA ASP A 32 20.28 1.25 6.30
C ASP A 32 19.35 2.06 5.39
N ASN A 33 19.78 2.25 4.14
CA ASN A 33 19.04 3.01 3.14
C ASN A 33 17.82 2.23 2.60
N LYS A 34 17.23 1.39 3.47
CA LYS A 34 16.12 0.52 3.14
C LYS A 34 15.06 0.49 4.24
N LEU A 35 13.83 0.25 3.85
CA LEU A 35 12.68 0.03 4.71
C LEU A 35 12.19 -1.40 4.49
N THR A 36 11.93 -2.14 5.56
CA THR A 36 11.47 -3.52 5.49
C THR A 36 9.96 -3.57 5.67
N GLY A 37 9.27 -4.21 4.72
CA GLY A 37 7.84 -4.51 4.78
C GLY A 37 7.61 -6.01 4.98
N GLN A 38 6.48 -6.36 5.60
CA GLN A 38 6.11 -7.76 5.84
C GLN A 38 4.59 -7.99 5.76
N CYS A 39 4.20 -9.24 5.51
CA CYS A 39 2.81 -9.65 5.66
C CYS A 39 2.50 -9.92 7.14
N HIS A 40 1.22 -9.97 7.51
CA HIS A 40 0.76 -10.15 8.89
C HIS A 40 1.40 -11.35 9.62
N CYS A 41 1.59 -12.47 8.94
CA CYS A 41 2.18 -13.66 9.57
C CYS A 41 3.72 -13.71 9.52
N GLY A 42 4.38 -12.67 8.98
CA GLY A 42 5.84 -12.60 8.85
C GLY A 42 6.46 -13.57 7.84
N ARG A 43 5.67 -14.36 7.10
CA ARG A 43 6.21 -15.33 6.14
C ARG A 43 6.72 -14.69 4.86
N VAL A 44 6.17 -13.57 4.46
CA VAL A 44 6.65 -12.74 3.35
C VAL A 44 7.31 -11.50 3.93
N VAL A 45 8.59 -11.31 3.61
CA VAL A 45 9.38 -10.14 4.02
C VAL A 45 10.09 -9.60 2.79
N PHE A 46 10.06 -8.27 2.61
CA PHE A 46 10.70 -7.61 1.48
C PHE A 46 11.29 -6.26 1.90
N ASP A 47 12.34 -5.83 1.22
CA ASP A 47 12.96 -4.53 1.40
C ASP A 47 12.63 -3.61 0.22
N VAL A 48 12.47 -2.33 0.53
CA VAL A 48 12.32 -1.22 -0.42
C VAL A 48 13.25 -0.09 -0.02
N PRO A 49 13.58 0.87 -0.92
CA PRO A 49 14.36 2.05 -0.54
C PRO A 49 13.67 2.85 0.57
N ALA A 50 14.43 3.30 1.58
CA ALA A 50 13.91 4.19 2.61
C ALA A 50 13.50 5.57 2.05
N SER A 51 13.92 5.91 0.83
CA SER A 51 13.60 7.15 0.12
C SER A 51 12.26 7.13 -0.62
N LEU A 52 11.40 6.11 -0.41
CA LEU A 52 10.06 6.11 -1.00
C LEU A 52 9.27 7.33 -0.56
N ASP A 53 8.55 7.94 -1.50
CA ASP A 53 7.73 9.12 -1.23
C ASP A 53 6.35 8.73 -0.70
N PHE A 54 6.20 8.68 0.61
CA PHE A 54 4.92 8.41 1.28
C PHE A 54 3.95 9.60 1.21
N SER A 55 4.36 10.78 0.72
CA SER A 55 3.43 11.87 0.44
C SER A 55 2.64 11.67 -0.86
N ALA A 56 3.14 10.80 -1.75
CA ALA A 56 2.55 10.46 -3.04
C ALA A 56 1.82 9.09 -3.03
N VAL A 57 1.28 8.70 -1.89
CA VAL A 57 0.45 7.49 -1.81
C VAL A 57 -0.89 7.68 -2.51
N SER A 58 -1.47 6.58 -2.99
CA SER A 58 -2.79 6.59 -3.61
C SER A 58 -3.57 5.31 -3.34
N ARG A 59 -4.87 5.35 -3.64
CA ARG A 59 -5.77 4.20 -3.76
C ARG A 59 -6.26 4.11 -5.19
N CYS A 60 -6.92 3.04 -5.54
CA CYS A 60 -7.52 2.86 -6.85
C CYS A 60 -8.94 2.35 -6.71
N ASP A 61 -9.88 2.87 -7.51
CA ASP A 61 -11.30 2.54 -7.46
C ASP A 61 -11.72 1.39 -8.39
N CYS A 62 -10.79 0.81 -9.17
CA CYS A 62 -11.13 -0.30 -10.06
C CYS A 62 -11.79 -1.45 -9.29
N SER A 63 -12.50 -2.32 -10.01
CA SER A 63 -13.29 -3.42 -9.42
C SER A 63 -12.50 -4.33 -8.48
N PHE A 64 -11.19 -4.42 -8.65
CA PHE A 64 -10.30 -5.23 -7.83
C PHE A 64 -9.75 -4.43 -6.63
N CYS A 65 -9.12 -3.27 -6.87
CA CYS A 65 -8.45 -2.50 -5.83
C CYS A 65 -9.41 -1.96 -4.75
N ARG A 66 -10.62 -1.52 -5.15
CA ARG A 66 -11.65 -1.07 -4.18
C ARG A 66 -12.05 -2.12 -3.16
N ARG A 67 -11.95 -3.42 -3.52
CA ARG A 67 -12.26 -4.53 -2.59
C ARG A 67 -11.17 -4.78 -1.57
N ARG A 68 -9.95 -4.35 -1.86
CA ARG A 68 -8.79 -4.46 -0.95
C ARG A 68 -8.63 -3.23 -0.09
N ALA A 69 -9.08 -2.06 -0.57
CA ALA A 69 -8.97 -0.76 0.09
C ALA A 69 -7.53 -0.40 0.52
N ALA A 70 -6.52 -0.97 -0.14
CA ALA A 70 -5.13 -0.77 0.21
C ALA A 70 -4.64 0.61 -0.23
N VAL A 71 -3.86 1.26 0.63
CA VAL A 71 -3.08 2.45 0.29
C VAL A 71 -1.74 1.99 -0.26
N MET A 72 -1.35 2.52 -1.41
CA MET A 72 -0.17 2.07 -2.14
C MET A 72 0.84 3.20 -2.27
N VAL A 73 2.12 2.88 -2.04
CA VAL A 73 3.27 3.73 -2.37
C VAL A 73 3.98 3.20 -3.60
N SER A 74 4.50 4.09 -4.45
CA SER A 74 5.26 3.70 -5.65
C SER A 74 6.68 3.30 -5.29
N CYS A 75 7.16 2.18 -5.88
CA CYS A 75 8.52 1.70 -5.73
C CYS A 75 9.07 1.28 -7.11
N PRO A 76 10.27 1.70 -7.53
CA PRO A 76 10.87 1.20 -8.75
C PRO A 76 10.95 -0.33 -8.76
N LEU A 77 10.73 -0.95 -9.92
CA LEU A 77 10.61 -2.41 -10.05
C LEU A 77 11.87 -3.14 -9.57
N ASP A 78 13.04 -2.59 -9.85
CA ASP A 78 14.35 -3.16 -9.52
C ASP A 78 14.78 -2.94 -8.07
N SER A 79 14.03 -2.09 -7.34
CA SER A 79 14.38 -1.65 -5.99
C SER A 79 13.69 -2.43 -4.89
N LEU A 80 12.62 -3.18 -5.20
CA LEU A 80 11.98 -4.09 -4.26
C LEU A 80 12.73 -5.44 -4.27
N LYS A 81 13.13 -5.90 -3.09
CA LYS A 81 13.84 -7.17 -2.91
C LYS A 81 13.10 -8.07 -1.92
N ILE A 82 12.66 -9.24 -2.38
CA ILE A 82 12.08 -10.25 -1.49
C ILE A 82 13.22 -10.86 -0.67
N GLN A 83 13.11 -10.76 0.63
CA GLN A 83 14.08 -11.32 1.59
C GLN A 83 13.67 -12.74 2.02
N GLN A 84 12.36 -12.98 2.12
CA GLN A 84 11.80 -14.23 2.57
C GLN A 84 10.40 -14.45 1.98
N GLY A 85 10.06 -15.69 1.70
CA GLY A 85 8.68 -16.11 1.42
C GLY A 85 8.28 -15.98 -0.04
N ASP A 86 9.21 -16.02 -0.98
CA ASP A 86 8.91 -16.07 -2.41
C ASP A 86 8.02 -17.28 -2.76
N ASP A 87 8.27 -18.44 -2.11
CA ASP A 87 7.50 -19.67 -2.25
C ASP A 87 6.07 -19.62 -1.70
N VAL A 88 5.79 -18.64 -0.84
CA VAL A 88 4.46 -18.41 -0.26
C VAL A 88 3.75 -17.18 -0.80
N LEU A 89 4.35 -16.48 -1.77
CA LEU A 89 3.65 -15.47 -2.56
C LEU A 89 2.73 -16.13 -3.58
N THR A 90 1.50 -15.63 -3.65
CA THR A 90 0.53 -16.03 -4.68
C THR A 90 0.30 -14.89 -5.64
N LEU A 91 0.40 -15.19 -6.92
CA LEU A 91 0.11 -14.26 -8.00
C LEU A 91 -1.36 -14.33 -8.38
N TYR A 92 -2.00 -13.17 -8.45
CA TYR A 92 -3.32 -12.99 -9.07
C TYR A 92 -3.23 -12.01 -10.23
N GLN A 93 -3.78 -12.41 -11.36
CA GLN A 93 -3.89 -11.59 -12.57
C GLN A 93 -5.31 -11.71 -13.12
N TRP A 94 -5.78 -10.66 -13.79
CA TRP A 94 -7.09 -10.66 -14.42
C TRP A 94 -7.11 -9.72 -15.62
N ASN A 95 -8.14 -9.82 -16.46
CA ASN A 95 -8.34 -9.04 -17.68
C ASN A 95 -7.13 -9.15 -18.61
N THR A 96 -6.34 -8.09 -18.77
CA THR A 96 -5.17 -8.06 -19.66
C THR A 96 -3.99 -8.91 -19.21
N HIS A 97 -4.02 -9.44 -17.99
CA HIS A 97 -2.90 -10.17 -17.35
C HIS A 97 -1.58 -9.39 -17.27
N THR A 98 -1.63 -8.05 -17.44
CA THR A 98 -0.44 -7.19 -17.37
C THR A 98 -0.10 -6.84 -15.92
N ALA A 99 -1.10 -6.47 -15.11
CA ALA A 99 -0.89 -6.25 -13.69
C ALA A 99 -0.66 -7.59 -12.98
N GLN A 100 0.31 -7.59 -12.06
CA GLN A 100 0.70 -8.77 -11.29
C GLN A 100 0.50 -8.46 -9.81
N HIS A 101 -0.54 -9.00 -9.19
CA HIS A 101 -0.89 -8.76 -7.81
C HIS A 101 -0.40 -9.89 -6.91
N TYR A 102 0.39 -9.56 -5.90
CA TYR A 102 1.01 -10.54 -5.01
C TYR A 102 0.42 -10.44 -3.60
N PHE A 103 0.17 -11.59 -3.01
CA PHE A 103 -0.29 -11.70 -1.64
C PHE A 103 0.24 -12.97 -0.98
N CYS A 104 0.35 -12.93 0.35
CA CYS A 104 0.75 -14.09 1.11
C CYS A 104 -0.36 -15.15 1.09
N LYS A 105 -0.06 -16.37 0.62
CA LYS A 105 -1.04 -17.48 0.58
C LYS A 105 -1.43 -17.99 1.97
N ILE A 106 -0.64 -17.66 3.01
CA ILE A 106 -0.87 -18.14 4.38
C ILE A 106 -1.86 -17.23 5.12
N CYS A 107 -1.62 -15.89 5.13
CA CYS A 107 -2.46 -14.94 5.85
C CYS A 107 -3.35 -14.08 4.94
N GLY A 108 -3.23 -14.20 3.61
CA GLY A 108 -4.04 -13.46 2.65
C GLY A 108 -3.68 -11.98 2.48
N ILE A 109 -2.66 -11.47 3.18
CA ILE A 109 -2.28 -10.06 3.07
C ILE A 109 -1.73 -9.77 1.68
N TYR A 110 -2.32 -8.75 1.06
CA TYR A 110 -1.82 -8.13 -0.16
C TYR A 110 -0.56 -7.35 0.13
N THR A 111 0.52 -7.65 -0.59
CA THR A 111 1.83 -7.07 -0.30
C THR A 111 2.21 -5.98 -1.30
N PHE A 112 2.27 -6.32 -2.56
CA PHE A 112 2.61 -5.40 -3.64
C PHE A 112 2.03 -5.87 -4.98
N HIS A 113 2.11 -5.00 -6.00
CA HIS A 113 1.74 -5.38 -7.37
C HIS A 113 2.61 -4.65 -8.39
N ARG A 114 2.93 -5.32 -9.47
CA ARG A 114 3.45 -4.68 -10.68
C ARG A 114 2.32 -3.96 -11.38
N ARG A 115 2.50 -2.68 -11.68
CA ARG A 115 1.46 -1.84 -12.27
C ARG A 115 1.20 -2.19 -13.74
N ARG A 116 -0.03 -2.01 -14.20
CA ARG A 116 -0.39 -2.16 -15.61
C ARG A 116 0.07 -0.96 -16.44
N ILE A 117 -0.17 0.25 -15.94
CA ILE A 117 0.09 1.50 -16.65
C ILE A 117 1.59 1.79 -16.73
N ASP A 118 2.31 1.46 -15.67
CA ASP A 118 3.76 1.58 -15.60
C ASP A 118 4.37 0.26 -15.09
N PRO A 119 4.72 -0.65 -16.01
CA PRO A 119 5.29 -1.95 -15.64
C PRO A 119 6.69 -1.90 -15.01
N LEU A 120 7.32 -0.73 -14.97
CA LEU A 120 8.60 -0.52 -14.30
C LEU A 120 8.43 -0.08 -12.83
N VAL A 121 7.20 -0.04 -12.34
CA VAL A 121 6.86 0.39 -10.98
C VAL A 121 6.01 -0.67 -10.27
N TYR A 122 6.40 -0.97 -9.04
CA TYR A 122 5.53 -1.63 -8.07
C TYR A 122 4.68 -0.59 -7.33
N GLY A 123 3.41 -0.93 -7.07
CA GLY A 123 2.65 -0.36 -5.96
C GLY A 123 2.88 -1.27 -4.75
N VAL A 124 3.35 -0.72 -3.65
CA VAL A 124 3.60 -1.44 -2.40
C VAL A 124 2.56 -1.06 -1.36
N ASN A 125 1.97 -2.04 -0.69
CA ASN A 125 0.95 -1.79 0.33
C ASN A 125 1.59 -1.16 1.57
N VAL A 126 1.18 0.08 1.88
CA VAL A 126 1.67 0.84 3.04
C VAL A 126 1.40 0.11 4.35
N GLY A 127 0.30 -0.65 4.44
CA GLY A 127 -0.04 -1.45 5.61
C GLY A 127 0.90 -2.64 5.88
N CYS A 128 1.92 -2.87 5.04
CA CYS A 128 2.97 -3.86 5.29
C CYS A 128 4.16 -3.30 6.08
N PHE A 129 4.18 -2.01 6.40
CA PHE A 129 5.25 -1.37 7.16
C PHE A 129 4.78 -1.09 8.58
N ASP A 130 5.32 -1.78 9.57
CA ASP A 130 4.87 -1.73 10.97
C ASP A 130 5.08 -0.34 11.61
N ASP A 131 6.12 0.39 11.20
CA ASP A 131 6.44 1.72 11.72
C ASP A 131 5.66 2.86 11.05
N ILE A 132 4.74 2.54 10.13
CA ILE A 132 3.95 3.53 9.40
C ILE A 132 2.49 3.46 9.84
N ASP A 133 1.99 4.57 10.42
CA ASP A 133 0.58 4.68 10.77
C ASP A 133 -0.29 4.79 9.50
N ILE A 134 -1.00 3.72 9.18
CA ILE A 134 -1.91 3.69 8.02
C ILE A 134 -3.07 4.69 8.14
N LEU A 135 -3.44 5.11 9.35
CA LEU A 135 -4.50 6.08 9.58
C LEU A 135 -4.10 7.49 9.14
N ALA A 136 -2.79 7.78 9.05
CA ALA A 136 -2.30 9.03 8.48
C ALA A 136 -2.67 9.21 6.99
N PHE A 137 -3.09 8.14 6.31
CA PHE A 137 -3.42 8.14 4.89
C PHE A 137 -4.91 7.92 4.60
N GLN A 138 -5.78 8.21 5.55
CA GLN A 138 -7.24 8.06 5.35
C GLN A 138 -7.77 8.89 4.17
N ASP A 139 -7.15 10.05 3.89
CA ASP A 139 -7.50 10.96 2.80
C ASP A 139 -6.63 10.74 1.53
N ALA A 140 -5.94 9.59 1.41
CA ALA A 140 -5.13 9.28 0.24
C ALA A 140 -5.95 9.39 -1.05
N PRO A 141 -5.43 10.07 -2.11
CA PRO A 141 -6.12 10.26 -3.37
C PRO A 141 -6.59 8.94 -3.99
N ILE A 142 -7.74 8.99 -4.67
CA ILE A 142 -8.29 7.86 -5.40
C ILE A 142 -7.97 8.05 -6.88
N GLU A 143 -7.19 7.14 -7.44
CA GLU A 143 -6.91 7.09 -8.87
C GLU A 143 -8.05 6.38 -9.62
N ASP A 144 -8.43 6.94 -10.76
CA ASP A 144 -9.46 6.40 -11.64
C ASP A 144 -8.98 5.13 -12.34
N GLY A 145 -9.19 4.01 -11.70
CA GLY A 145 -8.94 2.69 -12.28
C GLY A 145 -10.12 2.13 -13.06
N VAL A 146 -11.29 2.76 -12.98
CA VAL A 146 -12.51 2.36 -13.71
C VAL A 146 -12.42 2.77 -15.17
N SER A 147 -12.11 4.04 -15.44
CA SER A 147 -12.00 4.56 -16.80
C SER A 147 -10.77 4.04 -17.54
N LEU A 148 -9.73 3.64 -16.80
CA LEU A 148 -8.53 2.97 -17.33
C LEU A 148 -8.75 1.49 -17.62
N SER A 149 -9.96 1.01 -17.50
CA SER A 149 -10.36 -0.31 -17.93
C SER A 149 -10.14 -0.42 -19.45
N LEU A 150 -9.04 -1.03 -19.83
CA LEU A 150 -8.81 -1.40 -21.21
C LEU A 150 -9.80 -2.52 -21.56
N VAL A 151 -10.97 -2.11 -21.99
CA VAL A 151 -11.87 -2.96 -22.76
C VAL A 151 -11.40 -2.82 -24.20
N ASN A 152 -10.69 -3.81 -24.69
CA ASN A 152 -10.58 -4.09 -26.10
C ASN A 152 -11.27 -5.41 -26.35
#